data_9c29ff5fbcfb79e9903f00d39fc5e822
#
_entry.id   9c29ff5fbcfb79e9903f00d39fc5e822
#
_cell.length_a   1.000
_cell.length_b   1.000
_cell.length_c   1.000
_cell.angle_alpha   90.00
_cell.angle_beta   90.00
_cell.angle_gamma   90.00
#
_symmetry.space_group_name_H-M   'P 1'
#
loop_
_entity.id
_entity.type
_entity.pdbx_description
1 polymer ?
#
loop_
_entity_poly.entity_id
_entity_poly.type
_entity_poly.pdbx_seq_one_letter_code
_entity_poly.pdbx_strand_id
1 'polypeptide(L)'
;MRINNYPKEWNQFYEKQSYSKIDPVIAHCNHSMLPIVWTQDVFSQTLPLWDAQQKHGLRHGWSQSFHHEATGLCSTLSLVRKNGPLSPLELYEHFGYMFYATSHLSDLFAKTLPKPVKKPAPPRLSPRELEVLKLSALGKTAYEIARILCLSERTVNYHVQNVILKLNVCNKISAVMAAKSCGLLDMPAH
;
A
#
# COMPACT_ATOMS: atom_id res chain seq x y z
N MET A 1 -13.63 -1.33 -1.08
CA MET A 1 -14.87 -2.06 -0.72
C MET A 1 -14.57 -2.96 0.46
N ARG A 2 -15.46 -3.02 1.46
CA ARG A 2 -15.28 -3.87 2.65
C ARG A 2 -16.52 -4.76 2.80
N ILE A 3 -16.32 -6.07 2.83
CA ILE A 3 -17.38 -7.05 3.04
C ILE A 3 -16.94 -7.92 4.22
N ASN A 4 -17.73 -8.00 5.26
CA ASN A 4 -17.44 -8.84 6.41
C ASN A 4 -18.72 -9.28 7.11
N ASN A 5 -18.59 -10.28 7.97
CA ASN A 5 -19.63 -10.79 8.86
C ASN A 5 -19.37 -10.46 10.33
N TYR A 6 -18.54 -9.45 10.59
CA TYR A 6 -18.27 -8.98 11.95
C TYR A 6 -19.51 -8.35 12.58
N PRO A 7 -19.58 -8.28 13.93
CA PRO A 7 -20.66 -7.59 14.63
C PRO A 7 -20.84 -6.16 14.11
N LYS A 8 -22.09 -5.73 13.93
CA LYS A 8 -22.40 -4.37 13.45
C LYS A 8 -21.81 -3.30 14.36
N GLU A 9 -21.86 -3.52 15.68
CA GLU A 9 -21.30 -2.62 16.69
C GLU A 9 -19.78 -2.46 16.51
N TRP A 10 -19.07 -3.56 16.17
CA TRP A 10 -17.65 -3.51 15.86
C TRP A 10 -17.37 -2.66 14.62
N ASN A 11 -18.10 -2.88 13.54
CA ASN A 11 -17.88 -2.13 12.29
C ASN A 11 -18.07 -0.62 12.50
N GLN A 12 -19.14 -0.22 13.22
CA GLN A 12 -19.40 1.18 13.53
C GLN A 12 -18.31 1.77 14.44
N PHE A 13 -17.89 1.03 15.46
CA PHE A 13 -16.85 1.45 16.38
C PHE A 13 -15.50 1.63 15.67
N TYR A 14 -15.10 0.66 14.85
CA TYR A 14 -13.87 0.68 14.09
C TYR A 14 -13.79 1.90 13.14
N GLU A 15 -14.90 2.20 12.46
CA GLU A 15 -14.98 3.37 11.57
C GLU A 15 -14.97 4.69 12.35
N LYS A 16 -15.74 4.79 13.42
CA LYS A 16 -15.80 5.98 14.28
C LYS A 16 -14.42 6.36 14.83
N GLN A 17 -13.65 5.35 15.23
CA GLN A 17 -12.28 5.56 15.76
C GLN A 17 -11.23 5.73 14.66
N SER A 18 -11.60 5.59 13.38
CA SER A 18 -10.67 5.64 12.24
C SER A 18 -9.51 4.64 12.37
N TYR A 19 -9.75 3.47 12.96
CA TYR A 19 -8.73 2.47 13.24
C TYR A 19 -8.03 1.94 11.97
N SER A 20 -8.66 2.05 10.81
CA SER A 20 -8.02 1.68 9.54
C SER A 20 -6.71 2.40 9.25
N LYS A 21 -6.45 3.54 9.89
CA LYS A 21 -5.22 4.32 9.71
C LYS A 21 -4.05 3.82 10.56
N ILE A 22 -4.36 3.11 11.64
CA ILE A 22 -3.36 2.66 12.63
C ILE A 22 -3.35 1.14 12.82
N ASP A 23 -4.20 0.41 12.09
CA ASP A 23 -4.32 -1.04 12.18
C ASP A 23 -3.06 -1.72 11.60
N PRO A 24 -2.26 -2.42 12.43
CA PRO A 24 -1.03 -3.06 12.00
C PRO A 24 -1.27 -4.18 11.00
N VAL A 25 -2.44 -4.81 11.03
CA VAL A 25 -2.82 -5.84 10.06
C VAL A 25 -3.01 -5.24 8.67
N ILE A 26 -3.69 -4.10 8.57
CA ILE A 26 -3.82 -3.36 7.31
C ILE A 26 -2.46 -2.86 6.83
N ALA A 27 -1.65 -2.31 7.72
CA ALA A 27 -0.30 -1.86 7.39
C ALA A 27 0.55 -3.00 6.82
N HIS A 28 0.56 -4.17 7.47
CA HIS A 28 1.25 -5.37 6.97
C HIS A 28 0.73 -5.79 5.59
N CYS A 29 -0.58 -5.94 5.45
CA CYS A 29 -1.22 -6.41 4.22
C CYS A 29 -1.03 -5.47 3.01
N ASN A 30 -0.75 -4.19 3.23
CA ASN A 30 -0.45 -3.25 2.15
C ASN A 30 0.93 -3.45 1.54
N HIS A 31 1.85 -4.09 2.26
CA HIS A 31 3.26 -4.24 1.84
C HIS A 31 3.71 -5.68 1.70
N SER A 32 2.94 -6.65 2.20
CA SER A 32 3.30 -8.06 2.22
C SER A 32 2.12 -8.95 1.86
N MET A 33 2.38 -10.00 1.10
CA MET A 33 1.42 -11.09 0.86
C MET A 33 1.60 -12.24 1.85
N LEU A 34 2.58 -12.15 2.74
CA LEU A 34 2.74 -13.14 3.80
C LEU A 34 1.59 -13.02 4.81
N PRO A 35 1.10 -14.15 5.33
CA PRO A 35 0.05 -14.13 6.34
C PRO A 35 0.54 -13.50 7.65
N ILE A 36 -0.37 -12.86 8.35
CA ILE A 36 -0.13 -12.31 9.68
C ILE A 36 -1.14 -12.89 10.68
N VAL A 37 -0.65 -13.45 11.77
CA VAL A 37 -1.47 -13.94 12.88
C VAL A 37 -1.68 -12.81 13.87
N TRP A 38 -2.90 -12.64 14.35
CA TRP A 38 -3.26 -11.61 15.31
C TRP A 38 -2.80 -12.00 16.71
N THR A 39 -1.71 -11.40 17.15
CA THR A 39 -1.15 -11.56 18.48
C THR A 39 -1.04 -10.20 19.17
N GLN A 40 -0.97 -10.16 20.48
CA GLN A 40 -0.77 -8.92 21.22
C GLN A 40 0.49 -8.17 20.79
N ASP A 41 1.55 -8.89 20.42
CA ASP A 41 2.81 -8.29 19.97
C ASP A 41 2.63 -7.51 18.66
N VAL A 42 1.83 -8.03 17.72
CA VAL A 42 1.48 -7.33 16.48
C VAL A 42 0.80 -5.99 16.77
N PHE A 43 -0.03 -5.94 17.81
CA PHE A 43 -0.77 -4.74 18.22
C PHE A 43 -0.08 -3.94 19.32
N SER A 44 1.20 -4.20 19.63
CA SER A 44 1.91 -3.57 20.74
C SER A 44 1.88 -2.03 20.70
N GLN A 45 1.86 -1.43 19.52
CA GLN A 45 1.75 0.02 19.32
C GLN A 45 0.31 0.53 19.26
N THR A 46 -0.68 -0.39 19.28
CA THR A 46 -2.10 -0.08 19.12
C THR A 46 -2.97 -0.90 20.09
N LEU A 47 -2.53 -0.98 21.34
CA LEU A 47 -3.22 -1.74 22.40
C LEU A 47 -4.72 -1.39 22.54
N PRO A 48 -5.16 -0.12 22.42
CA PRO A 48 -6.59 0.20 22.46
C PRO A 48 -7.41 -0.52 21.36
N LEU A 49 -6.81 -0.71 20.17
CA LEU A 49 -7.44 -1.47 19.09
C LEU A 49 -7.50 -2.97 19.45
N TRP A 50 -6.40 -3.52 19.99
CA TRP A 50 -6.36 -4.90 20.45
C TRP A 50 -7.43 -5.19 21.50
N ASP A 51 -7.52 -4.38 22.54
CA ASP A 51 -8.50 -4.53 23.61
C ASP A 51 -9.94 -4.43 23.10
N ALA A 52 -10.19 -3.52 22.16
CA ALA A 52 -11.49 -3.38 21.52
C ALA A 52 -11.88 -4.63 20.72
N GLN A 53 -10.94 -5.21 19.96
CA GLN A 53 -11.15 -6.47 19.23
C GLN A 53 -11.52 -7.60 20.18
N GLN A 54 -10.79 -7.76 21.30
CA GLN A 54 -11.05 -8.79 22.31
C GLN A 54 -12.47 -8.66 22.89
N LYS A 55 -12.89 -7.43 23.24
CA LYS A 55 -14.23 -7.14 23.78
C LYS A 55 -15.35 -7.48 22.80
N HIS A 56 -15.12 -7.31 21.50
CA HIS A 56 -16.10 -7.64 20.46
C HIS A 56 -16.01 -9.10 19.96
N GLY A 57 -15.21 -9.93 20.62
CA GLY A 57 -15.09 -11.36 20.31
C GLY A 57 -14.21 -11.68 19.09
N LEU A 58 -13.46 -10.71 18.57
CA LEU A 58 -12.51 -10.88 17.49
C LEU A 58 -11.12 -11.22 18.06
N ARG A 59 -11.03 -12.41 18.67
CA ARG A 59 -9.90 -12.74 19.55
C ARG A 59 -8.69 -13.31 18.83
N HIS A 60 -8.91 -14.28 17.95
CA HIS A 60 -7.84 -15.02 17.31
C HIS A 60 -8.03 -14.93 15.81
N GLY A 61 -7.23 -14.11 15.18
CA GLY A 61 -7.36 -13.82 13.76
C GLY A 61 -6.11 -14.15 12.97
N TRP A 62 -6.33 -14.34 11.70
CA TRP A 62 -5.33 -14.49 10.68
C TRP A 62 -5.73 -13.64 9.48
N SER A 63 -4.77 -12.96 8.88
CA SER A 63 -5.02 -12.17 7.69
C SER A 63 -3.95 -12.43 6.64
N GLN A 64 -4.36 -12.39 5.39
CA GLN A 64 -3.47 -12.47 4.25
C GLN A 64 -3.96 -11.54 3.15
N SER A 65 -3.02 -10.91 2.47
CA SER A 65 -3.32 -10.08 1.30
C SER A 65 -2.98 -10.79 0.00
N PHE A 66 -3.59 -10.32 -1.05
CA PHE A 66 -3.27 -10.63 -2.42
C PHE A 66 -3.20 -9.32 -3.22
N HIS A 67 -2.08 -9.12 -3.90
CA HIS A 67 -1.85 -7.95 -4.72
C HIS A 67 -2.05 -8.33 -6.19
N HIS A 68 -3.07 -7.79 -6.81
CA HIS A 68 -3.39 -8.08 -8.20
C HIS A 68 -2.61 -7.14 -9.11
N GLU A 69 -1.52 -7.63 -9.71
CA GLU A 69 -0.58 -6.82 -10.51
C GLU A 69 -1.25 -6.05 -11.65
N ALA A 70 -2.15 -6.71 -12.41
CA ALA A 70 -2.79 -6.11 -13.57
C ALA A 70 -3.71 -4.93 -13.23
N THR A 71 -4.30 -4.90 -12.02
CA THR A 71 -5.24 -3.86 -11.60
C THR A 71 -4.67 -2.94 -10.53
N GLY A 72 -3.56 -3.33 -9.88
CA GLY A 72 -3.01 -2.64 -8.71
C GLY A 72 -3.93 -2.71 -7.48
N LEU A 73 -4.93 -3.59 -7.49
CA LEU A 73 -5.80 -3.81 -6.34
C LEU A 73 -5.08 -4.65 -5.28
N CYS A 74 -5.26 -4.27 -4.03
CA CYS A 74 -4.89 -5.08 -2.88
C CYS A 74 -6.18 -5.59 -2.22
N SER A 75 -6.28 -6.90 -2.06
CA SER A 75 -7.37 -7.57 -1.35
C SER A 75 -6.82 -8.18 -0.08
N THR A 76 -7.56 -8.08 1.02
CA THR A 76 -7.19 -8.73 2.28
C THR A 76 -8.32 -9.64 2.73
N LEU A 77 -7.99 -10.90 2.97
CA LEU A 77 -8.88 -11.85 3.63
C LEU A 77 -8.47 -11.98 5.09
N SER A 78 -9.44 -11.84 5.99
CA SER A 78 -9.25 -12.07 7.42
C SER A 78 -10.20 -13.13 7.91
N LEU A 79 -9.70 -14.12 8.61
CA LEU A 79 -10.45 -15.15 9.29
C LEU A 79 -10.26 -14.99 10.80
N VAL A 80 -11.37 -15.08 11.54
CA VAL A 80 -11.36 -14.84 13.00
C VAL A 80 -12.17 -15.92 13.69
N ARG A 81 -11.66 -16.40 14.81
CA ARG A 81 -12.37 -17.31 15.70
C ARG A 81 -12.36 -16.81 17.14
N LYS A 82 -13.34 -17.26 17.91
CA LYS A 82 -13.50 -16.89 19.32
C LYS A 82 -12.62 -17.75 20.25
N ASN A 83 -12.46 -19.02 19.92
CA ASN A 83 -11.91 -20.03 20.83
C ASN A 83 -10.52 -20.50 20.37
N GLY A 84 -9.56 -20.33 21.24
CA GLY A 84 -8.20 -20.84 21.11
C GLY A 84 -7.33 -20.09 20.08
N PRO A 85 -6.04 -19.90 20.38
CA PRO A 85 -5.10 -19.32 19.44
C PRO A 85 -4.86 -20.27 18.25
N LEU A 86 -4.44 -19.69 17.11
CA LEU A 86 -3.98 -20.46 15.96
C LEU A 86 -2.60 -21.07 16.29
N SER A 87 -2.50 -22.38 16.21
CA SER A 87 -1.20 -23.06 16.41
C SER A 87 -0.34 -22.98 15.13
N PRO A 88 0.98 -23.05 15.25
CA PRO A 88 1.87 -23.11 14.10
C PRO A 88 1.58 -24.33 13.18
N LEU A 89 1.21 -25.47 13.75
CA LEU A 89 0.88 -26.68 13.01
C LEU A 89 -0.41 -26.47 12.20
N GLU A 90 -1.43 -25.91 12.82
CA GLU A 90 -2.71 -25.59 12.16
C GLU A 90 -2.53 -24.60 11.00
N LEU A 91 -1.69 -23.58 11.19
CA LEU A 91 -1.34 -22.65 10.12
C LEU A 91 -0.63 -23.35 8.96
N TYR A 92 0.32 -24.25 9.26
CA TYR A 92 1.04 -25.02 8.26
C TYR A 92 0.10 -25.92 7.45
N GLU A 93 -0.79 -26.65 8.12
CA GLU A 93 -1.75 -27.57 7.47
C GLU A 93 -2.76 -26.84 6.58
N HIS A 94 -3.19 -25.65 6.96
CA HIS A 94 -4.24 -24.92 6.24
C HIS A 94 -3.72 -23.82 5.33
N PHE A 95 -2.44 -23.48 5.38
CA PHE A 95 -1.86 -22.37 4.62
C PHE A 95 -2.16 -22.43 3.13
N GLY A 96 -2.01 -23.60 2.52
CA GLY A 96 -2.26 -23.80 1.09
C GLY A 96 -3.71 -23.51 0.70
N TYR A 97 -4.66 -23.99 1.49
CA TYR A 97 -6.08 -23.74 1.27
C TYR A 97 -6.45 -22.27 1.44
N MET A 98 -5.86 -21.63 2.44
CA MET A 98 -6.13 -20.23 2.72
C MET A 98 -5.54 -19.30 1.65
N PHE A 99 -4.35 -19.62 1.17
CA PHE A 99 -3.73 -18.93 0.05
C PHE A 99 -4.56 -19.07 -1.22
N TYR A 100 -5.00 -20.30 -1.54
CA TYR A 100 -5.87 -20.58 -2.68
C TYR A 100 -7.18 -19.81 -2.59
N ALA A 101 -7.85 -19.86 -1.45
CA ALA A 101 -9.11 -19.14 -1.22
C ALA A 101 -8.94 -17.61 -1.38
N THR A 102 -7.88 -17.05 -0.80
CA THR A 102 -7.60 -15.61 -0.91
C THR A 102 -7.34 -15.20 -2.36
N SER A 103 -6.56 -15.98 -3.08
CA SER A 103 -6.24 -15.73 -4.50
C SER A 103 -7.49 -15.77 -5.36
N HIS A 104 -8.32 -16.80 -5.21
CA HIS A 104 -9.56 -16.96 -5.96
C HIS A 104 -10.58 -15.86 -5.66
N LEU A 105 -10.80 -15.54 -4.40
CA LEU A 105 -11.70 -14.45 -4.01
C LEU A 105 -11.20 -13.12 -4.58
N SER A 106 -9.90 -12.87 -4.54
CA SER A 106 -9.31 -11.65 -5.09
C SER A 106 -9.50 -11.54 -6.59
N ASP A 107 -9.33 -12.64 -7.34
CA ASP A 107 -9.56 -12.68 -8.78
C ASP A 107 -11.06 -12.47 -9.12
N LEU A 108 -11.96 -13.09 -8.37
CA LEU A 108 -13.40 -12.87 -8.51
C LEU A 108 -13.78 -11.42 -8.26
N PHE A 109 -13.26 -10.80 -7.20
CA PHE A 109 -13.50 -9.39 -6.92
C PHE A 109 -12.89 -8.48 -7.99
N ALA A 110 -11.69 -8.78 -8.49
CA ALA A 110 -11.07 -8.01 -9.57
C ALA A 110 -11.89 -8.03 -10.86
N LYS A 111 -12.62 -9.12 -11.11
CA LYS A 111 -13.50 -9.27 -12.28
C LYS A 111 -14.88 -8.61 -12.09
N THR A 112 -15.39 -8.60 -10.87
CA THR A 112 -16.75 -8.10 -10.57
C THR A 112 -16.78 -6.64 -10.18
N LEU A 113 -15.70 -6.12 -9.62
CA LEU A 113 -15.61 -4.70 -9.31
C LEU A 113 -15.54 -3.88 -10.59
N PRO A 114 -16.24 -2.74 -10.68
CA PRO A 114 -16.02 -1.80 -11.76
C PRO A 114 -14.52 -1.53 -11.83
N LYS A 115 -13.95 -1.66 -13.03
CA LYS A 115 -12.51 -1.39 -13.26
C LYS A 115 -12.17 -0.10 -12.53
N PRO A 116 -11.11 -0.07 -11.72
CA PRO A 116 -10.74 1.13 -11.02
C PRO A 116 -10.75 2.26 -12.03
N VAL A 117 -11.48 3.31 -11.72
CA VAL A 117 -11.48 4.53 -12.54
C VAL A 117 -10.01 4.78 -12.83
N LYS A 118 -9.64 4.76 -14.11
CA LYS A 118 -8.25 4.94 -14.56
C LYS A 118 -7.62 5.97 -13.64
N LYS A 119 -6.54 5.59 -12.95
CA LYS A 119 -5.78 6.58 -12.17
C LYS A 119 -5.74 7.83 -13.03
N PRO A 120 -6.12 9.01 -12.54
CA PRO A 120 -6.07 10.22 -13.35
C PRO A 120 -4.75 10.17 -14.13
N ALA A 121 -4.84 10.40 -15.43
CA ALA A 121 -3.67 10.27 -16.30
C ALA A 121 -2.49 10.97 -15.60
N PRO A 122 -1.31 10.34 -15.55
CA PRO A 122 -0.20 10.91 -14.82
C PRO A 122 -0.03 12.35 -15.28
N PRO A 123 0.19 13.29 -14.36
CA PRO A 123 0.29 14.71 -14.72
C PRO A 123 1.34 14.86 -15.80
N ARG A 124 1.02 15.59 -16.85
CA ARG A 124 1.95 15.80 -17.97
C ARG A 124 3.14 16.64 -17.48
N LEU A 125 4.27 15.99 -17.33
CA LEU A 125 5.54 16.69 -17.14
C LEU A 125 6.01 17.26 -18.48
N SER A 126 6.56 18.46 -18.46
CA SER A 126 7.24 18.99 -19.65
C SER A 126 8.50 18.17 -19.97
N PRO A 127 9.02 18.20 -21.22
CA PRO A 127 10.26 17.50 -21.57
C PRO A 127 11.42 17.85 -20.61
N ARG A 128 11.57 19.11 -20.24
CA ARG A 128 12.61 19.59 -19.32
C ARG A 128 12.42 19.10 -17.89
N GLU A 129 11.19 19.06 -17.39
CA GLU A 129 10.88 18.50 -16.09
C GLU A 129 11.20 16.99 -16.05
N LEU A 130 10.91 16.27 -17.13
CA LEU A 130 11.21 14.84 -17.25
C LEU A 130 12.72 14.59 -17.31
N GLU A 131 13.50 15.38 -18.06
CA GLU A 131 14.97 15.28 -18.11
C GLU A 131 15.59 15.51 -16.73
N VAL A 132 15.19 16.58 -16.05
CA VAL A 132 15.65 16.90 -14.68
C VAL A 132 15.28 15.77 -13.72
N LEU A 133 14.09 15.19 -13.84
CA LEU A 133 13.63 14.12 -12.98
C LEU A 133 14.39 12.80 -13.25
N LYS A 134 14.70 12.47 -14.51
CA LYS A 134 15.53 11.31 -14.90
C LYS A 134 16.93 11.41 -14.28
N LEU A 135 17.58 12.54 -14.42
CA LEU A 135 18.91 12.76 -13.84
C LEU A 135 18.86 12.75 -12.30
N SER A 136 17.78 13.23 -11.71
CA SER A 136 17.54 13.13 -10.27
C SER A 136 17.38 11.69 -9.79
N ALA A 137 16.72 10.85 -10.58
CA ALA A 137 16.58 9.41 -10.32
C ALA A 137 17.92 8.65 -10.38
N LEU A 138 18.86 9.16 -11.17
CA LEU A 138 20.25 8.67 -11.24
C LEU A 138 21.14 9.23 -10.10
N GLY A 139 20.57 9.91 -9.13
CA GLY A 139 21.29 10.44 -7.96
C GLY A 139 22.04 11.75 -8.22
N LYS A 140 21.85 12.40 -9.36
CA LYS A 140 22.55 13.65 -9.69
C LYS A 140 22.09 14.81 -8.81
N THR A 141 23.06 15.61 -8.38
CA THR A 141 22.82 16.88 -7.66
C THR A 141 22.29 17.96 -8.61
N ALA A 142 21.71 19.03 -8.06
CA ALA A 142 21.25 20.16 -8.87
C ALA A 142 22.39 20.80 -9.67
N TYR A 143 23.59 20.86 -9.10
CA TYR A 143 24.82 21.35 -9.76
C TYR A 143 25.21 20.48 -10.96
N GLU A 144 25.26 19.15 -10.78
CA GLU A 144 25.60 18.22 -11.89
C GLU A 144 24.55 18.28 -12.99
N ILE A 145 23.26 18.31 -12.64
CA ILE A 145 22.15 18.43 -13.59
C ILE A 145 22.27 19.75 -14.38
N ALA A 146 22.56 20.84 -13.71
CA ALA A 146 22.75 22.14 -14.32
C ALA A 146 23.87 22.10 -15.39
N ARG A 147 24.99 21.43 -15.08
CA ARG A 147 26.08 21.24 -16.03
C ARG A 147 25.72 20.34 -17.22
N ILE A 148 25.02 19.22 -16.94
CA ILE A 148 24.60 18.27 -17.98
C ILE A 148 23.63 18.91 -18.98
N LEU A 149 22.66 19.68 -18.46
CA LEU A 149 21.60 20.27 -19.27
C LEU A 149 21.88 21.70 -19.75
N CYS A 150 23.08 22.24 -19.46
CA CYS A 150 23.47 23.62 -19.74
C CYS A 150 22.49 24.65 -19.17
N LEU A 151 22.09 24.47 -17.92
CA LEU A 151 21.16 25.31 -17.18
C LEU A 151 21.84 25.93 -15.95
N SER A 152 21.16 26.88 -15.28
CA SER A 152 21.54 27.30 -13.94
C SER A 152 20.97 26.33 -12.90
N GLU A 153 21.61 26.20 -11.72
CA GLU A 153 21.07 25.42 -10.61
C GLU A 153 19.68 25.95 -10.15
N ARG A 154 19.49 27.25 -10.22
CA ARG A 154 18.20 27.89 -9.95
C ARG A 154 17.12 27.38 -10.89
N THR A 155 17.42 27.22 -12.18
CA THR A 155 16.49 26.69 -13.18
C THR A 155 16.21 25.20 -12.93
N VAL A 156 17.23 24.41 -12.56
CA VAL A 156 17.03 23.00 -12.18
C VAL A 156 16.10 22.88 -10.97
N ASN A 157 16.35 23.65 -9.91
CA ASN A 157 15.51 23.66 -8.70
C ASN A 157 14.08 24.13 -9.01
N TYR A 158 13.88 25.08 -9.92
CA TYR A 158 12.57 25.47 -10.40
C TYR A 158 11.83 24.30 -11.06
N HIS A 159 12.49 23.53 -11.94
CA HIS A 159 11.88 22.34 -12.55
C HIS A 159 11.57 21.27 -11.51
N VAL A 160 12.46 21.04 -10.54
CA VAL A 160 12.20 20.09 -9.43
C VAL A 160 10.95 20.50 -8.63
N GLN A 161 10.78 21.77 -8.30
CA GLN A 161 9.61 22.26 -7.58
C GLN A 161 8.33 22.07 -8.41
N ASN A 162 8.36 22.34 -9.70
CA ASN A 162 7.22 22.13 -10.57
C ASN A 162 6.82 20.64 -10.65
N VAL A 163 7.80 19.74 -10.71
CA VAL A 163 7.56 18.30 -10.66
C VAL A 163 6.91 17.89 -9.34
N ILE A 164 7.43 18.37 -8.21
CA ILE A 164 6.87 18.12 -6.87
C ILE A 164 5.40 18.56 -6.81
N LEU A 165 5.09 19.75 -7.29
CA LEU A 165 3.72 20.28 -7.32
C LEU A 165 2.82 19.46 -8.25
N LYS A 166 3.26 19.14 -9.47
CA LYS A 166 2.49 18.38 -10.45
C LYS A 166 2.21 16.96 -10.01
N LEU A 167 3.17 16.32 -9.33
CA LEU A 167 3.02 14.96 -8.78
C LEU A 167 2.34 14.95 -7.41
N ASN A 168 2.06 16.12 -6.83
CA ASN A 168 1.45 16.30 -5.51
C ASN A 168 2.19 15.51 -4.42
N VAL A 169 3.50 15.71 -4.31
CA VAL A 169 4.39 15.05 -3.35
C VAL A 169 5.16 16.08 -2.53
N CYS A 170 5.84 15.65 -1.46
CA CYS A 170 6.46 16.55 -0.49
C CYS A 170 7.92 16.89 -0.80
N ASN A 171 8.63 16.08 -1.60
CA ASN A 171 10.06 16.27 -1.86
C ASN A 171 10.52 15.59 -3.15
N LYS A 172 11.79 15.85 -3.55
CA LYS A 172 12.43 15.33 -4.76
C LYS A 172 12.45 13.79 -4.81
N ILE A 173 12.73 13.12 -3.67
CA ILE A 173 12.79 11.65 -3.61
C ILE A 173 11.41 11.06 -3.84
N SER A 174 10.40 11.60 -3.16
CA SER A 174 9.00 11.20 -3.37
C SER A 174 8.54 11.44 -4.81
N ALA A 175 9.04 12.51 -5.47
CA ALA A 175 8.72 12.78 -6.86
C ALA A 175 9.30 11.71 -7.80
N VAL A 176 10.54 11.25 -7.57
CA VAL A 176 11.16 10.16 -8.33
C VAL A 176 10.38 8.85 -8.14
N MET A 177 10.01 8.52 -6.91
CA MET A 177 9.24 7.30 -6.60
C MET A 177 7.84 7.34 -7.24
N ALA A 178 7.15 8.46 -7.13
CA ALA A 178 5.83 8.64 -7.73
C ALA A 178 5.89 8.54 -9.27
N ALA A 179 6.88 9.17 -9.89
CA ALA A 179 7.06 9.11 -11.34
C ALA A 179 7.37 7.68 -11.83
N LYS A 180 8.17 6.92 -11.08
CA LYS A 180 8.43 5.51 -11.37
C LYS A 180 7.15 4.68 -11.27
N SER A 181 6.36 4.85 -10.23
CA SER A 181 5.09 4.12 -10.05
C SER A 181 4.02 4.50 -11.08
N CYS A 182 4.12 5.68 -11.71
CA CYS A 182 3.24 6.14 -12.78
C CYS A 182 3.75 5.76 -14.19
N GLY A 183 4.90 5.06 -14.32
CA GLY A 183 5.49 4.73 -15.61
C GLY A 183 6.06 5.92 -16.39
N LEU A 184 6.33 7.05 -15.72
CA LEU A 184 6.96 8.23 -16.34
C LEU A 184 8.49 8.10 -16.44
N LEU A 185 9.07 7.18 -15.67
CA LEU A 185 10.50 6.88 -15.66
C LEU A 185 10.69 5.41 -16.00
N ASP A 186 11.01 5.12 -17.27
CA ASP A 186 11.55 3.83 -17.69
C ASP A 186 13.01 3.76 -17.25
N MET A 187 13.26 3.17 -16.09
CA MET A 187 14.61 2.83 -15.65
C MET A 187 14.82 1.35 -15.94
N PRO A 188 15.87 0.96 -16.70
CA PRO A 188 16.22 -0.45 -16.82
C PRO A 188 16.50 -0.99 -15.42
N ALA A 189 15.93 -2.16 -15.14
CA ALA A 189 16.25 -2.91 -13.94
C ALA A 189 17.74 -3.28 -13.98
N HIS A 190 18.49 -2.86 -12.96
CA HIS A 190 19.86 -3.34 -12.73
C HIS A 190 19.82 -4.63 -11.96
#